data_90f713ed1fe1a36f7a1170bd171d6852
#
_entry.id   90f713ed1fe1a36f7a1170bd171d6852
#
_cell.length_a   1.000
_cell.length_b   1.000
_cell.length_c   1.000
_cell.angle_alpha   90.00
_cell.angle_beta   90.00
_cell.angle_gamma   90.00
#
_symmetry.space_group_name_H-M   'P 1'
#
loop_
_entity.id
_entity.type
_entity.pdbx_description
1 polymer ?
#
loop_
_entity_poly.entity_id
_entity_poly.type
_entity_poly.pdbx_seq_one_letter_code
_entity_poly.pdbx_strand_id
1 'polypeptide(L)'
;MEFYPGFDIESRTQDMEFLYGDDVFGPQPEKRTLEAIRSSLQDPTCTGPEILYSIVMDVGRKQDKAAIEERNLLYGAVTYAKGTLGKEPVRSQGHIHAISPSCQSSTCEVYEIWDGEAFIYMQEYGKDDAGNCYAVHAKAGEVVIVPPGWVHATINANVEKPLTFGAWCVRDFGFDYEDVRAHHGIAYFPIVKEGNITWEINPAYKHAKLHVISAHAYPQFALEPGKPIYTQFVE
;
A
#
# COMPACT_ATOMS: atom_id res chain seq x y z
N MET A 1 17.66 -4.24 0.10
CA MET A 1 16.35 -4.64 0.70
C MET A 1 16.61 -5.49 1.93
N GLU A 2 15.83 -5.29 2.97
CA GLU A 2 15.93 -6.04 4.23
C GLU A 2 15.29 -7.44 4.11
N PHE A 3 14.33 -7.60 3.20
CA PHE A 3 13.67 -8.88 2.90
C PHE A 3 13.71 -9.17 1.39
N TYR A 4 14.03 -10.41 1.02
CA TYR A 4 14.08 -10.85 -0.38
C TYR A 4 12.68 -11.31 -0.87
N PRO A 5 12.10 -10.73 -1.91
CA PRO A 5 10.72 -11.00 -2.31
C PRO A 5 10.49 -12.29 -3.11
N GLY A 6 11.52 -13.11 -3.32
CA GLY A 6 11.40 -14.36 -4.06
C GLY A 6 11.76 -14.27 -5.55
N PHE A 7 12.14 -13.11 -6.05
CA PHE A 7 12.64 -12.89 -7.41
C PHE A 7 13.57 -11.66 -7.47
N ASP A 8 14.35 -11.56 -8.51
CA ASP A 8 15.41 -10.55 -8.65
C ASP A 8 14.84 -9.19 -9.10
N ILE A 9 14.50 -8.38 -8.10
CA ILE A 9 14.05 -7.00 -8.28
C ILE A 9 14.76 -6.10 -7.26
N GLU A 10 15.20 -4.93 -7.68
CA GLU A 10 15.82 -3.92 -6.83
C GLU A 10 15.06 -2.59 -6.94
N SER A 11 14.69 -2.01 -5.81
CA SER A 11 14.13 -0.66 -5.76
C SER A 11 15.23 0.39 -5.70
N ARG A 12 15.23 1.32 -6.64
CA ARG A 12 16.14 2.47 -6.69
C ARG A 12 15.41 3.71 -6.20
N THR A 13 15.43 3.91 -4.90
CA THR A 13 14.66 4.98 -4.23
C THR A 13 15.16 6.39 -4.56
N GLN A 14 16.42 6.55 -5.02
CA GLN A 14 16.99 7.85 -5.39
C GLN A 14 16.34 8.45 -6.64
N ASP A 15 15.98 7.63 -7.60
CA ASP A 15 15.36 8.03 -8.87
C ASP A 15 13.95 7.46 -9.07
N MET A 16 13.45 6.76 -8.04
CA MET A 16 12.12 6.14 -8.04
C MET A 16 11.93 5.16 -9.20
N GLU A 17 12.92 4.29 -9.40
CA GLU A 17 12.93 3.27 -10.45
C GLU A 17 13.03 1.87 -9.85
N PHE A 18 12.75 0.85 -10.67
CA PHE A 18 13.02 -0.55 -10.36
C PHE A 18 13.97 -1.15 -11.39
N LEU A 19 14.93 -1.94 -10.92
CA LEU A 19 15.77 -2.77 -11.77
C LEU A 19 15.26 -4.21 -11.72
N TYR A 20 15.15 -4.82 -12.87
CA TYR A 20 14.68 -6.19 -13.03
C TYR A 20 15.85 -7.09 -13.41
N GLY A 21 15.98 -8.23 -12.76
CA GLY A 21 16.89 -9.28 -13.20
C GLY A 21 16.49 -9.87 -14.55
N ASP A 22 17.42 -10.64 -15.15
CA ASP A 22 17.23 -11.19 -16.49
C ASP A 22 15.96 -12.07 -16.62
N ASP A 23 15.56 -12.75 -15.53
CA ASP A 23 14.39 -13.64 -15.48
C ASP A 23 13.11 -12.94 -15.03
N VAL A 24 13.14 -11.62 -14.81
CA VAL A 24 11.99 -10.82 -14.34
C VAL A 24 11.35 -10.07 -15.49
N PHE A 25 10.03 -9.99 -15.47
CA PHE A 25 9.26 -9.10 -16.31
C PHE A 25 8.61 -7.99 -15.45
N GLY A 26 8.43 -6.84 -16.02
CA GLY A 26 7.74 -5.73 -15.36
C GLY A 26 7.63 -4.52 -16.29
N PRO A 27 6.65 -3.62 -16.04
CA PRO A 27 6.48 -2.39 -16.82
C PRO A 27 7.47 -1.31 -16.38
N GLN A 28 7.46 -0.19 -17.09
CA GLN A 28 8.06 1.04 -16.59
C GLN A 28 7.27 1.55 -15.36
N PRO A 29 7.94 2.10 -14.33
CA PRO A 29 7.26 2.60 -13.15
C PRO A 29 6.34 3.78 -13.44
N GLU A 30 5.17 3.77 -12.83
CA GLU A 30 4.29 4.93 -12.76
C GLU A 30 4.63 5.74 -11.51
N LYS A 31 4.99 7.02 -11.67
CA LYS A 31 5.38 7.90 -10.57
C LYS A 31 4.19 8.72 -10.09
N ARG A 32 3.94 8.68 -8.79
CA ARG A 32 2.86 9.44 -8.16
C ARG A 32 3.43 10.68 -7.46
N THR A 33 2.94 11.84 -7.88
CA THR A 33 3.42 13.14 -7.37
C THR A 33 2.62 13.61 -6.16
N LEU A 34 3.19 14.57 -5.42
CA LEU A 34 2.48 15.28 -4.34
C LEU A 34 1.21 15.95 -4.86
N GLU A 35 1.28 16.55 -6.03
CA GLU A 35 0.14 17.24 -6.65
C GLU A 35 -1.07 16.30 -6.86
N ALA A 36 -0.81 15.05 -7.23
CA ALA A 36 -1.86 14.05 -7.49
C ALA A 36 -2.69 13.67 -6.25
N ILE A 37 -2.16 13.89 -5.03
CA ILE A 37 -2.84 13.51 -3.79
C ILE A 37 -3.18 14.66 -2.85
N ARG A 38 -2.82 15.91 -3.19
CA ARG A 38 -2.99 17.09 -2.33
C ARG A 38 -4.38 17.20 -1.70
N SER A 39 -5.41 16.97 -2.49
CA SER A 39 -6.80 17.09 -2.02
C SER A 39 -7.19 16.10 -0.92
N SER A 40 -6.35 15.07 -0.70
CA SER A 40 -6.56 14.04 0.33
C SER A 40 -5.64 14.19 1.54
N LEU A 41 -4.86 15.28 1.61
CA LEU A 41 -3.98 15.57 2.75
C LEU A 41 -4.68 16.49 3.76
N GLN A 42 -4.25 16.40 5.04
CA GLN A 42 -4.72 17.29 6.08
C GLN A 42 -4.42 18.77 5.73
N ASP A 43 -3.23 19.03 5.19
CA ASP A 43 -2.84 20.34 4.66
C ASP A 43 -2.57 20.24 3.15
N PRO A 44 -3.53 20.56 2.28
CA PRO A 44 -3.34 20.51 0.84
C PRO A 44 -2.33 21.53 0.30
N THR A 45 -1.88 22.48 1.11
CA THR A 45 -0.89 23.51 0.74
C THR A 45 0.54 23.12 1.13
N CYS A 46 0.71 21.97 1.77
CA CYS A 46 2.00 21.51 2.30
C CYS A 46 3.07 21.36 1.21
N THR A 47 4.33 21.34 1.67
CA THR A 47 5.49 20.98 0.85
C THR A 47 6.00 19.60 1.23
N GLY A 48 6.72 18.95 0.32
CA GLY A 48 7.30 17.63 0.50
C GLY A 48 8.05 17.18 -0.75
N PRO A 49 8.44 15.90 -0.85
CA PRO A 49 9.00 15.34 -2.07
C PRO A 49 8.06 15.55 -3.26
N GLU A 50 8.60 15.86 -4.43
CA GLU A 50 7.81 16.00 -5.65
C GLU A 50 7.18 14.67 -6.06
N ILE A 51 7.98 13.59 -6.04
CA ILE A 51 7.54 12.22 -6.29
C ILE A 51 7.44 11.51 -4.94
N LEU A 52 6.24 11.04 -4.61
CA LEU A 52 5.94 10.38 -3.35
C LEU A 52 6.24 8.90 -3.39
N TYR A 53 5.85 8.26 -4.47
CA TYR A 53 6.08 6.84 -4.69
C TYR A 53 6.06 6.49 -6.17
N SER A 54 6.67 5.35 -6.44
CA SER A 54 6.72 4.73 -7.76
C SER A 54 6.12 3.34 -7.65
N ILE A 55 5.28 2.98 -8.61
CA ILE A 55 4.55 1.73 -8.64
C ILE A 55 4.78 1.01 -9.97
N VAL A 56 5.01 -0.29 -9.90
CA VAL A 56 4.99 -1.21 -11.03
C VAL A 56 3.91 -2.26 -10.78
N MET A 57 2.95 -2.34 -11.69
CA MET A 57 1.88 -3.33 -11.65
C MET A 57 2.14 -4.39 -12.71
N ASP A 58 1.95 -5.65 -12.36
CA ASP A 58 2.25 -6.82 -13.18
C ASP A 58 3.76 -7.08 -13.33
N VAL A 59 4.42 -7.37 -12.19
CA VAL A 59 5.85 -7.72 -12.12
C VAL A 59 6.01 -9.13 -11.54
N GLY A 60 7.03 -9.86 -12.00
CA GLY A 60 7.33 -11.21 -11.48
C GLY A 60 8.31 -11.98 -12.35
N ARG A 61 8.56 -13.25 -12.00
CA ARG A 61 9.43 -14.13 -12.81
C ARG A 61 8.75 -14.46 -14.14
N LYS A 62 9.50 -14.43 -15.23
CA LYS A 62 9.00 -14.74 -16.59
C LYS A 62 8.33 -16.09 -16.68
N GLN A 63 8.87 -17.09 -15.96
CA GLN A 63 8.33 -18.44 -15.93
C GLN A 63 6.94 -18.54 -15.28
N ASP A 64 6.58 -17.61 -14.36
CA ASP A 64 5.33 -17.65 -13.61
C ASP A 64 4.21 -16.85 -14.30
N LYS A 65 4.55 -16.06 -15.31
CA LYS A 65 3.64 -15.11 -15.95
C LYS A 65 2.33 -15.75 -16.40
N ALA A 66 2.42 -16.88 -17.10
CA ALA A 66 1.23 -17.58 -17.59
C ALA A 66 0.32 -18.08 -16.45
N ALA A 67 0.89 -18.62 -15.37
CA ALA A 67 0.12 -19.08 -14.22
C ALA A 67 -0.53 -17.93 -13.44
N ILE A 68 0.15 -16.78 -13.32
CA ILE A 68 -0.38 -15.58 -12.69
C ILE A 68 -1.58 -15.04 -13.50
N GLU A 69 -1.44 -14.97 -14.83
CA GLU A 69 -2.50 -14.53 -15.73
C GLU A 69 -3.72 -15.48 -15.73
N GLU A 70 -3.48 -16.80 -15.77
CA GLU A 70 -4.54 -17.82 -15.73
C GLU A 70 -5.35 -17.74 -14.44
N ARG A 71 -4.71 -17.42 -13.31
CA ARG A 71 -5.36 -17.26 -12.00
C ARG A 71 -6.02 -15.88 -11.84
N ASN A 72 -5.96 -15.03 -12.85
CA ASN A 72 -6.41 -13.63 -12.79
C ASN A 72 -5.78 -12.85 -11.64
N LEU A 73 -4.53 -13.15 -11.29
CA LEU A 73 -3.75 -12.45 -10.26
C LEU A 73 -2.82 -11.43 -10.88
N LEU A 74 -2.40 -10.46 -10.08
CA LEU A 74 -1.43 -9.45 -10.43
C LEU A 74 -0.56 -9.16 -9.21
N TYR A 75 0.76 -9.19 -9.39
CA TYR A 75 1.71 -8.77 -8.37
C TYR A 75 2.25 -7.39 -8.70
N GLY A 76 2.18 -6.48 -7.73
CA GLY A 76 2.74 -5.15 -7.83
C GLY A 76 3.91 -4.95 -6.89
N ALA A 77 4.79 -4.00 -7.20
CA ALA A 77 5.81 -3.52 -6.30
C ALA A 77 5.77 -1.99 -6.24
N VAL A 78 5.97 -1.45 -5.04
CA VAL A 78 5.90 -0.02 -4.80
C VAL A 78 7.05 0.42 -3.92
N THR A 79 7.67 1.57 -4.27
CA THR A 79 8.69 2.20 -3.43
C THR A 79 8.29 3.64 -3.11
N TYR A 80 8.40 4.02 -1.84
CA TYR A 80 8.02 5.33 -1.30
C TYR A 80 9.26 6.14 -0.95
N ALA A 81 9.20 7.43 -1.24
CA ALA A 81 10.19 8.38 -0.74
C ALA A 81 10.18 8.43 0.79
N LYS A 82 11.32 8.78 1.36
CA LYS A 82 11.40 9.26 2.75
C LYS A 82 10.92 10.70 2.85
N GLY A 83 10.64 11.15 4.06
CA GLY A 83 10.27 12.54 4.34
C GLY A 83 8.82 12.72 4.73
N THR A 84 8.37 13.98 4.69
CA THR A 84 7.05 14.39 5.12
C THR A 84 6.32 15.22 4.08
N LEU A 85 5.00 15.25 4.19
CA LEU A 85 4.06 16.08 3.46
C LEU A 85 3.47 17.09 4.47
N GLY A 86 4.21 18.17 4.72
CA GLY A 86 3.94 19.02 5.87
C GLY A 86 4.12 18.25 7.17
N LYS A 87 3.02 17.99 7.90
CA LYS A 87 3.03 17.22 9.16
C LYS A 87 2.80 15.72 8.95
N GLU A 88 2.30 15.30 7.80
CA GLU A 88 2.07 13.90 7.49
C GLU A 88 3.34 13.21 6.96
N PRO A 89 3.57 11.92 7.21
CA PRO A 89 4.60 11.17 6.49
C PRO A 89 4.20 10.97 5.03
N VAL A 90 5.15 10.62 4.18
CA VAL A 90 4.84 10.23 2.79
C VAL A 90 3.86 9.06 2.80
N ARG A 91 2.77 9.17 2.03
CA ARG A 91 1.69 8.19 1.94
C ARG A 91 0.93 8.23 0.62
N SER A 92 0.11 7.23 0.37
CA SER A 92 -0.90 7.27 -0.69
C SER A 92 -2.15 8.02 -0.21
N GLN A 93 -3.02 8.40 -1.17
CA GLN A 93 -4.26 9.12 -0.84
C GLN A 93 -5.32 8.24 -0.17
N GLY A 94 -5.28 6.92 -0.41
CA GLY A 94 -6.33 5.98 -0.03
C GLY A 94 -7.32 5.71 -1.17
N HIS A 95 -7.81 4.47 -1.25
CA HIS A 95 -8.76 4.00 -2.25
C HIS A 95 -9.50 2.76 -1.76
N ILE A 96 -10.53 2.37 -2.51
CA ILE A 96 -11.20 1.06 -2.40
C ILE A 96 -10.89 0.30 -3.69
N HIS A 97 -10.72 -1.02 -3.62
CA HIS A 97 -10.76 -1.85 -4.81
C HIS A 97 -12.19 -1.87 -5.36
N ALA A 98 -12.36 -1.39 -6.58
CA ALA A 98 -13.64 -1.43 -7.29
C ALA A 98 -14.12 -2.87 -7.47
N ILE A 99 -15.39 -3.04 -7.85
CA ILE A 99 -15.96 -4.35 -8.14
C ILE A 99 -15.21 -4.97 -9.33
N SER A 100 -14.58 -6.11 -9.10
CA SER A 100 -13.92 -6.89 -10.14
C SER A 100 -14.98 -7.59 -11.00
N PRO A 101 -14.92 -7.45 -12.34
CA PRO A 101 -15.85 -8.12 -13.24
C PRO A 101 -15.82 -9.65 -13.14
N SER A 102 -14.66 -10.23 -12.86
CA SER A 102 -14.48 -11.69 -12.81
C SER A 102 -15.13 -12.35 -11.60
N CYS A 103 -15.14 -11.69 -10.44
CA CYS A 103 -15.73 -12.24 -9.21
C CYS A 103 -16.96 -11.48 -8.71
N GLN A 104 -17.39 -10.41 -9.39
CA GLN A 104 -18.56 -9.59 -9.04
C GLN A 104 -18.50 -9.04 -7.60
N SER A 105 -17.29 -8.78 -7.10
CA SER A 105 -17.03 -8.29 -5.75
C SER A 105 -15.79 -7.40 -5.74
N SER A 106 -15.67 -6.54 -4.75
CA SER A 106 -14.38 -5.96 -4.39
C SER A 106 -13.42 -7.07 -3.93
N THR A 107 -12.13 -6.84 -4.06
CA THR A 107 -11.11 -7.85 -3.78
C THR A 107 -10.17 -7.43 -2.67
N CYS A 108 -9.57 -8.40 -2.00
CA CYS A 108 -8.52 -8.14 -1.01
C CYS A 108 -7.21 -7.69 -1.67
N GLU A 109 -6.32 -7.13 -0.86
CA GLU A 109 -4.92 -6.93 -1.22
C GLU A 109 -4.04 -7.55 -0.14
N VAL A 110 -2.97 -8.26 -0.55
CA VAL A 110 -2.03 -8.94 0.36
C VAL A 110 -0.66 -8.30 0.22
N TYR A 111 -0.28 -7.52 1.23
CA TYR A 111 0.97 -6.78 1.30
C TYR A 111 2.09 -7.58 1.95
N GLU A 112 3.32 -7.39 1.49
CA GLU A 112 4.54 -7.84 2.15
C GLU A 112 5.57 -6.72 2.10
N ILE A 113 6.06 -6.32 3.25
CA ILE A 113 7.07 -5.26 3.36
C ILE A 113 8.45 -5.84 3.03
N TRP A 114 9.21 -5.19 2.14
CA TRP A 114 10.56 -5.62 1.74
C TRP A 114 11.68 -4.80 2.36
N ASP A 115 11.43 -3.49 2.56
CA ASP A 115 12.42 -2.58 3.11
C ASP A 115 11.73 -1.43 3.84
N GLY A 116 12.24 -1.05 5.00
CA GLY A 116 11.64 -0.04 5.86
C GLY A 116 10.45 -0.54 6.66
N GLU A 117 9.55 0.37 7.01
CA GLU A 117 8.38 0.13 7.86
C GLU A 117 7.16 0.84 7.30
N ALA A 118 6.00 0.21 7.38
CA ALA A 118 4.75 0.79 6.92
C ALA A 118 3.68 0.79 8.01
N PHE A 119 2.77 1.76 7.97
CA PHE A 119 1.41 1.54 8.44
C PHE A 119 0.52 1.25 7.22
N ILE A 120 -0.06 0.06 7.18
CA ILE A 120 -1.17 -0.22 6.27
C ILE A 120 -2.43 0.21 7.00
N TYR A 121 -2.92 1.39 6.61
CA TYR A 121 -4.17 1.94 7.14
C TYR A 121 -5.35 1.36 6.37
N MET A 122 -6.41 1.00 7.09
CA MET A 122 -7.66 0.55 6.49
C MET A 122 -8.87 0.97 7.33
N GLN A 123 -10.01 1.22 6.70
CA GLN A 123 -11.30 1.55 7.33
C GLN A 123 -12.45 0.83 6.63
N GLU A 124 -13.46 0.43 7.40
CA GLU A 124 -14.57 -0.39 6.90
C GLU A 124 -15.33 0.28 5.74
N TYR A 125 -15.54 1.60 5.83
CA TYR A 125 -16.35 2.32 4.85
C TYR A 125 -15.70 3.65 4.43
N GLY A 126 -15.92 4.04 3.18
CA GLY A 126 -15.59 5.37 2.66
C GLY A 126 -16.71 6.41 2.88
N LYS A 127 -17.68 6.14 3.74
CA LYS A 127 -18.86 6.99 4.00
C LYS A 127 -18.67 7.84 5.25
N ASP A 128 -19.61 8.73 5.54
CA ASP A 128 -19.61 9.60 6.74
C ASP A 128 -19.30 8.86 8.05
N ASP A 129 -19.78 7.63 8.17
CA ASP A 129 -19.37 6.67 9.20
C ASP A 129 -18.31 5.76 8.60
N ALA A 130 -17.08 5.91 9.04
CA ALA A 130 -15.95 5.10 8.57
C ALA A 130 -15.90 3.71 9.24
N GLY A 131 -16.68 3.50 10.30
CA GLY A 131 -16.67 2.27 11.08
C GLY A 131 -15.37 2.08 11.86
N ASN A 132 -14.92 0.84 11.98
CA ASN A 132 -13.62 0.54 12.55
C ASN A 132 -12.51 0.86 11.55
N CYS A 133 -11.48 1.52 12.06
CA CYS A 133 -10.27 1.84 11.32
C CYS A 133 -9.08 1.13 11.97
N TYR A 134 -8.20 0.58 11.16
CA TYR A 134 -6.98 -0.06 11.64
C TYR A 134 -5.76 0.58 11.01
N ALA A 135 -4.76 0.87 11.81
CA ALA A 135 -3.43 1.21 11.37
C ALA A 135 -2.50 0.05 11.77
N VAL A 136 -2.17 -0.80 10.83
CA VAL A 136 -1.37 -2.00 11.07
C VAL A 136 0.09 -1.67 10.79
N HIS A 137 0.92 -1.62 11.84
CA HIS A 137 2.36 -1.42 11.72
C HIS A 137 3.02 -2.71 11.25
N ALA A 138 3.73 -2.65 10.14
CA ALA A 138 4.44 -3.77 9.55
C ALA A 138 5.87 -3.40 9.18
N LYS A 139 6.79 -4.35 9.36
CA LYS A 139 8.23 -4.27 9.05
C LYS A 139 8.61 -5.26 7.97
N ALA A 140 9.85 -5.18 7.49
CA ALA A 140 10.37 -6.07 6.48
C ALA A 140 10.11 -7.57 6.81
N GLY A 141 9.56 -8.32 5.86
CA GLY A 141 9.14 -9.71 6.00
C GLY A 141 7.76 -9.92 6.63
N GLU A 142 7.07 -8.86 7.07
CA GLU A 142 5.72 -8.96 7.63
C GLU A 142 4.66 -8.73 6.55
N VAL A 143 3.54 -9.44 6.71
CA VAL A 143 2.40 -9.46 5.79
C VAL A 143 1.21 -8.75 6.41
N VAL A 144 0.47 -8.02 5.60
CA VAL A 144 -0.82 -7.41 5.99
C VAL A 144 -1.85 -7.69 4.90
N ILE A 145 -3.03 -8.15 5.31
CA ILE A 145 -4.15 -8.40 4.40
C ILE A 145 -5.21 -7.33 4.61
N VAL A 146 -5.55 -6.62 3.54
CA VAL A 146 -6.67 -5.69 3.49
C VAL A 146 -7.91 -6.43 3.00
N PRO A 147 -9.02 -6.43 3.77
CA PRO A 147 -10.25 -7.08 3.36
C PRO A 147 -10.89 -6.45 2.10
N PRO A 148 -11.71 -7.20 1.35
CA PRO A 148 -12.48 -6.65 0.24
C PRO A 148 -13.41 -5.50 0.67
N GLY A 149 -13.49 -4.45 -0.14
CA GLY A 149 -14.40 -3.32 0.08
C GLY A 149 -13.93 -2.28 1.11
N TRP A 150 -12.79 -2.51 1.76
CA TRP A 150 -12.23 -1.56 2.71
C TRP A 150 -11.44 -0.46 2.01
N VAL A 151 -11.62 0.78 2.45
CA VAL A 151 -10.70 1.87 2.10
C VAL A 151 -9.34 1.56 2.72
N HIS A 152 -8.28 1.71 1.96
CA HIS A 152 -6.93 1.53 2.51
C HIS A 152 -5.91 2.48 1.90
N ALA A 153 -4.86 2.75 2.66
CA ALA A 153 -3.73 3.58 2.28
C ALA A 153 -2.44 3.04 2.89
N THR A 154 -1.36 3.12 2.13
CA THR A 154 -0.02 2.81 2.65
C THR A 154 0.66 4.10 3.10
N ILE A 155 1.28 4.05 4.28
CA ILE A 155 1.94 5.17 4.94
C ILE A 155 3.37 4.73 5.27
N ASN A 156 4.36 5.52 4.85
CA ASN A 156 5.73 5.28 5.27
C ASN A 156 5.87 5.57 6.77
N ALA A 157 6.07 4.55 7.58
CA ALA A 157 6.12 4.68 9.03
C ALA A 157 7.43 5.31 9.55
N ASN A 158 8.47 5.35 8.71
CA ASN A 158 9.77 5.93 9.06
C ASN A 158 10.14 7.06 8.09
N VAL A 159 10.00 8.30 8.54
CA VAL A 159 10.26 9.48 7.70
C VAL A 159 11.72 9.65 7.29
N GLU A 160 12.67 8.96 7.94
CA GLU A 160 14.09 9.03 7.65
C GLU A 160 14.54 7.96 6.64
N LYS A 161 13.70 6.98 6.36
CA LYS A 161 14.00 5.88 5.44
C LYS A 161 12.96 5.76 4.34
N PRO A 162 13.32 5.29 3.14
CA PRO A 162 12.34 4.88 2.14
C PRO A 162 11.60 3.61 2.60
N LEU A 163 10.48 3.34 1.96
CA LEU A 163 9.69 2.12 2.15
C LEU A 163 9.55 1.40 0.81
N THR A 164 9.73 0.08 0.80
CA THR A 164 9.45 -0.75 -0.39
C THR A 164 8.64 -1.98 0.03
N PHE A 165 7.64 -2.32 -0.76
CA PHE A 165 6.78 -3.48 -0.53
C PHE A 165 6.28 -4.08 -1.84
N GLY A 166 5.82 -5.32 -1.78
CA GLY A 166 5.07 -5.97 -2.84
C GLY A 166 3.66 -6.30 -2.40
N ALA A 167 2.74 -6.45 -3.35
CA ALA A 167 1.36 -6.83 -3.05
C ALA A 167 0.74 -7.70 -4.15
N TRP A 168 -0.05 -8.69 -3.73
CA TRP A 168 -0.96 -9.43 -4.60
C TRP A 168 -2.33 -8.79 -4.63
N CYS A 169 -2.89 -8.67 -5.82
CA CYS A 169 -4.28 -8.32 -6.04
C CYS A 169 -4.87 -9.10 -7.24
N VAL A 170 -6.17 -9.00 -7.45
CA VAL A 170 -6.84 -9.56 -8.63
C VAL A 170 -6.58 -8.64 -9.82
N ARG A 171 -6.27 -9.22 -10.99
CA ARG A 171 -5.80 -8.51 -12.19
C ARG A 171 -6.81 -7.49 -12.74
N ASP A 172 -8.08 -7.80 -12.71
CA ASP A 172 -9.16 -6.97 -13.24
C ASP A 172 -9.82 -6.08 -12.18
N PHE A 173 -9.04 -5.71 -11.11
CA PHE A 173 -9.48 -4.70 -10.15
C PHE A 173 -9.38 -3.29 -10.74
N GLY A 174 -9.96 -2.33 -10.04
CA GLY A 174 -9.80 -0.90 -10.31
C GLY A 174 -9.66 -0.14 -8.99
N PHE A 175 -9.17 1.09 -9.08
CA PHE A 175 -9.09 1.99 -7.94
C PHE A 175 -10.31 2.91 -7.90
N ASP A 176 -11.06 2.89 -6.81
CA ASP A 176 -12.12 3.85 -6.53
C ASP A 176 -11.65 4.84 -5.47
N TYR A 177 -11.59 6.10 -5.85
CA TYR A 177 -11.15 7.23 -5.01
C TYR A 177 -12.29 8.16 -4.60
N GLU A 178 -13.51 7.93 -5.10
CA GLU A 178 -14.61 8.91 -5.01
C GLU A 178 -14.93 9.26 -3.55
N ASP A 179 -15.20 8.28 -2.74
CA ASP A 179 -15.55 8.49 -1.32
C ASP A 179 -14.42 9.14 -0.52
N VAL A 180 -13.18 8.71 -0.73
CA VAL A 180 -12.01 9.28 -0.03
C VAL A 180 -11.80 10.75 -0.42
N ARG A 181 -11.95 11.08 -1.70
CA ARG A 181 -11.85 12.47 -2.18
C ARG A 181 -12.98 13.34 -1.67
N ALA A 182 -14.21 12.82 -1.60
CA ALA A 182 -15.37 13.53 -1.05
C ALA A 182 -15.17 13.90 0.43
N HIS A 183 -14.43 13.09 1.19
CA HIS A 183 -14.09 13.34 2.59
C HIS A 183 -12.71 14.00 2.78
N HIS A 184 -12.07 14.48 1.71
CA HIS A 184 -10.74 15.11 1.75
C HIS A 184 -9.66 14.23 2.38
N GLY A 185 -9.74 12.90 2.23
CA GLY A 185 -8.77 11.94 2.70
C GLY A 185 -9.36 10.80 3.52
N ILE A 186 -8.49 10.05 4.18
CA ILE A 186 -8.84 8.95 5.09
C ILE A 186 -9.36 9.46 6.43
N ALA A 187 -10.05 8.61 7.21
CA ALA A 187 -10.72 9.04 8.44
C ALA A 187 -9.76 9.43 9.59
N TYR A 188 -8.51 9.01 9.55
CA TYR A 188 -7.46 9.45 10.46
C TYR A 188 -6.21 9.84 9.69
N PHE A 189 -5.78 11.07 9.85
CA PHE A 189 -4.51 11.56 9.30
C PHE A 189 -3.34 11.09 10.17
N PRO A 190 -2.30 10.47 9.57
CA PRO A 190 -1.07 10.20 10.27
C PRO A 190 -0.25 11.48 10.44
N ILE A 191 0.15 11.82 11.67
CA ILE A 191 0.87 13.05 11.98
C ILE A 191 2.20 12.72 12.64
N VAL A 192 3.27 13.26 12.11
CA VAL A 192 4.62 13.11 12.68
C VAL A 192 4.78 14.06 13.87
N LYS A 193 4.99 13.50 15.05
CA LYS A 193 5.30 14.23 16.29
C LYS A 193 6.51 13.60 16.97
N GLU A 194 7.57 14.38 17.14
CA GLU A 194 8.80 13.94 17.83
C GLU A 194 9.36 12.61 17.27
N GLY A 195 9.34 12.46 15.95
CA GLY A 195 9.82 11.25 15.26
C GLY A 195 8.85 10.05 15.28
N ASN A 196 7.70 10.18 15.94
CA ASN A 196 6.66 9.13 15.99
C ASN A 196 5.43 9.53 15.17
N ILE A 197 4.69 8.54 14.68
CA ILE A 197 3.41 8.77 14.03
C ILE A 197 2.29 8.71 15.06
N THR A 198 1.52 9.80 15.13
CA THR A 198 0.27 9.92 15.87
C THR A 198 -0.88 10.08 14.89
N TRP A 199 -2.11 10.01 15.37
CA TRP A 199 -3.28 10.00 14.52
C TRP A 199 -4.24 11.12 14.90
N GLU A 200 -4.66 11.91 13.93
CA GLU A 200 -5.65 12.96 14.10
C GLU A 200 -6.89 12.65 13.28
N ILE A 201 -8.07 12.74 13.90
CA ILE A 201 -9.33 12.47 13.22
C ILE A 201 -9.56 13.47 12.09
N ASN A 202 -10.01 13.00 10.94
CA ASN A 202 -10.48 13.84 9.86
C ASN A 202 -11.92 14.28 10.17
N PRO A 203 -12.17 15.61 10.34
CA PRO A 203 -13.48 16.10 10.74
C PRO A 203 -14.57 15.95 9.66
N ALA A 204 -14.22 15.54 8.45
CA ALA A 204 -15.18 15.20 7.41
C ALA A 204 -15.94 13.91 7.68
N TYR A 205 -15.42 13.04 8.56
CA TYR A 205 -16.13 11.83 9.00
C TYR A 205 -16.87 12.11 10.31
N LYS A 206 -18.11 11.60 10.42
CA LYS A 206 -18.95 11.76 11.62
C LYS A 206 -18.60 10.75 12.71
N HIS A 207 -18.27 9.53 12.28
CA HIS A 207 -17.91 8.43 13.17
C HIS A 207 -16.72 7.66 12.60
N ALA A 208 -15.76 7.36 13.45
CA ALA A 208 -14.61 6.51 13.16
C ALA A 208 -14.01 6.00 14.48
N LYS A 209 -13.52 4.77 14.50
CA LYS A 209 -12.84 4.20 15.66
C LYS A 209 -11.52 3.59 15.24
N LEU A 210 -10.41 4.19 15.65
CA LEU A 210 -9.08 3.75 15.31
C LEU A 210 -8.53 2.69 16.27
N HIS A 211 -7.92 1.67 15.70
CA HIS A 211 -7.11 0.65 16.34
C HIS A 211 -5.71 0.67 15.74
N VAL A 212 -4.69 0.94 16.54
CA VAL A 212 -3.29 0.86 16.13
C VAL A 212 -2.73 -0.46 16.63
N ILE A 213 -2.32 -1.32 15.73
CA ILE A 213 -1.88 -2.68 16.02
C ILE A 213 -0.59 -3.00 15.25
N SER A 214 0.12 -4.03 15.66
CA SER A 214 1.23 -4.61 14.90
C SER A 214 0.72 -5.66 13.94
N ALA A 215 1.47 -5.91 12.86
CA ALA A 215 1.22 -7.02 11.96
C ALA A 215 1.22 -8.36 12.74
N HIS A 216 0.44 -9.30 12.26
CA HIS A 216 0.27 -10.62 12.87
C HIS A 216 0.21 -11.70 11.79
N ALA A 217 0.45 -12.94 12.19
CA ALA A 217 0.34 -14.06 11.28
C ALA A 217 -1.12 -14.33 10.89
N TYR A 218 -1.31 -14.87 9.68
CA TYR A 218 -2.62 -15.24 9.12
C TYR A 218 -2.72 -16.76 8.92
N PRO A 219 -2.74 -17.58 9.97
CA PRO A 219 -2.72 -19.04 9.87
C PRO A 219 -3.91 -19.62 9.10
N GLN A 220 -5.05 -18.91 9.10
CA GLN A 220 -6.25 -19.31 8.36
C GLN A 220 -6.06 -19.26 6.83
N PHE A 221 -5.05 -18.55 6.33
CA PHE A 221 -4.72 -18.48 4.91
C PHE A 221 -3.49 -19.31 4.54
N ALA A 222 -2.98 -20.11 5.48
CA ALA A 222 -1.80 -20.96 5.31
C ALA A 222 -0.53 -20.22 4.83
N LEU A 223 -0.43 -18.93 5.16
CA LEU A 223 0.77 -18.15 4.86
C LEU A 223 1.90 -18.56 5.81
N GLU A 224 3.06 -18.92 5.23
CA GLU A 224 4.25 -19.35 5.97
C GLU A 224 5.10 -18.13 6.35
N PRO A 225 5.28 -17.82 7.65
CA PRO A 225 6.11 -16.69 8.09
C PRO A 225 7.55 -16.81 7.55
N GLY A 226 8.07 -15.69 7.01
CA GLY A 226 9.44 -15.63 6.48
C GLY A 226 9.63 -16.22 5.08
N LYS A 227 8.58 -16.79 4.49
CA LYS A 227 8.58 -17.21 3.08
C LYS A 227 7.92 -16.10 2.25
N PRO A 228 8.55 -15.63 1.15
CA PRO A 228 7.98 -14.57 0.33
C PRO A 228 6.57 -14.91 -0.16
N ILE A 229 5.61 -13.99 -0.03
CA ILE A 229 4.23 -14.23 -0.50
C ILE A 229 4.19 -14.43 -2.01
N TYR A 230 5.14 -13.85 -2.76
CA TYR A 230 5.23 -14.07 -4.19
C TYR A 230 5.34 -15.58 -4.49
N THR A 231 6.30 -16.27 -3.87
CA THR A 231 6.53 -17.71 -4.11
C THR A 231 5.39 -18.58 -3.59
N GLN A 232 4.74 -18.18 -2.50
CA GLN A 232 3.62 -18.94 -1.92
C GLN A 232 2.37 -18.94 -2.81
N PHE A 233 2.23 -17.96 -3.70
CA PHE A 233 1.07 -17.84 -4.61
C PHE A 233 1.32 -18.40 -6.03
N VAL A 234 2.59 -18.64 -6.40
CA VAL A 234 2.96 -19.15 -7.72
C VAL A 234 3.45 -20.61 -7.69
N GLU A 235 3.90 -21.10 -6.55
CA GLU A 235 4.27 -22.50 -6.29
C GLU A 235 3.03 -23.27 -5.82
#